data_1b9f0a0175c006cd9490d3e3b701b1e9
#
_entry.id   1b9f0a0175c006cd9490d3e3b701b1e9
#
_cell.length_a   1.000
_cell.length_b   1.000
_cell.length_c   1.000
_cell.angle_alpha   90.00
_cell.angle_beta   90.00
_cell.angle_gamma   90.00
#
_symmetry.space_group_name_H-M   'P 1'
#
loop_
_entity.id
_entity.type
_entity.pdbx_description
1 polymer ?
#
loop_
_entity_poly.entity_id
_entity_poly.type
_entity_poly.pdbx_seq_one_letter_code
_entity_poly.pdbx_strand_id
1 'polypeptide(L)'
;RMGGNPLEDREFIEAERTSADILVPPAALQLKPHQEKAISEWASAGGKGILGMATGSGKTITGLFLASRLYDRIKDSLCIIIVAPYIHLVDQWRGVSAKFGLNPIRCAEGYSKWYEELNSSIYAFNSGSIKLLSIATTAATLGTRPFQECVQRIRKPMLIIADEVHNYGTDLTSSHLPQKAQFRLGLTATYDDNLVNLNEYFGGLVYEYGLRDALKDGILSPYRYYPITVEMDDDEIDEYVNLTAMLARYLSSMDDDNVNDSAKRILLMRARLIAS
;
A
#
# COMPACT_ATOMS: atom_id res chain seq x y z
N ARG A 1 -31.47 21.67 -24.52
CA ARG A 1 -31.63 20.25 -24.93
C ARG A 1 -30.48 19.90 -25.87
N MET A 2 -29.42 19.36 -25.34
CA MET A 2 -28.43 18.58 -26.11
C MET A 2 -28.28 17.26 -25.36
N GLY A 3 -28.97 16.25 -25.86
CA GLY A 3 -28.81 14.87 -25.40
C GLY A 3 -27.62 14.28 -26.15
N GLY A 4 -26.50 14.12 -25.45
CA GLY A 4 -25.42 13.27 -25.94
C GLY A 4 -25.89 11.82 -25.98
N ASN A 5 -25.51 11.12 -27.02
CA ASN A 5 -25.92 9.75 -27.28
C ASN A 5 -25.13 8.84 -26.29
N PRO A 6 -25.79 8.09 -25.38
CA PRO A 6 -25.11 7.25 -24.39
C PRO A 6 -24.22 6.14 -25.00
N LEU A 7 -24.36 5.88 -26.31
CA LEU A 7 -23.54 4.91 -27.03
C LEU A 7 -22.20 5.50 -27.50
N GLU A 8 -22.16 6.80 -27.83
CA GLU A 8 -20.92 7.50 -28.18
C GLU A 8 -20.00 7.66 -26.96
N ASP A 9 -20.56 7.94 -25.76
CA ASP A 9 -19.81 7.99 -24.53
C ASP A 9 -19.20 6.64 -24.13
N ARG A 10 -19.90 5.52 -24.45
CA ARG A 10 -19.36 4.17 -24.21
C ARG A 10 -18.24 3.80 -25.19
N GLU A 11 -18.39 4.14 -26.47
CA GLU A 11 -17.31 3.92 -27.45
C GLU A 11 -16.06 4.78 -27.17
N PHE A 12 -16.23 6.00 -26.65
CA PHE A 12 -15.10 6.86 -26.27
C PHE A 12 -14.36 6.32 -25.05
N ILE A 13 -15.08 5.79 -24.05
CA ILE A 13 -14.50 5.15 -22.86
C ILE A 13 -13.82 3.81 -23.21
N GLU A 14 -14.37 3.04 -24.16
CA GLU A 14 -13.75 1.82 -24.68
C GLU A 14 -12.53 2.13 -25.56
N ALA A 15 -12.55 3.20 -26.35
CA ALA A 15 -11.44 3.60 -27.21
C ALA A 15 -10.24 4.14 -26.41
N GLU A 16 -10.44 4.83 -25.29
CA GLU A 16 -9.36 5.24 -24.40
C GLU A 16 -8.69 4.06 -23.67
N ARG A 17 -9.39 2.93 -23.52
CA ARG A 17 -8.86 1.69 -22.90
C ARG A 17 -8.15 0.75 -23.87
N THR A 18 -8.26 0.96 -25.17
CA THR A 18 -7.58 0.16 -26.20
C THR A 18 -6.14 0.60 -26.49
N SER A 19 -5.64 1.68 -25.92
CA SER A 19 -4.20 1.88 -25.79
C SER A 19 -3.70 0.88 -24.74
N ALA A 20 -3.13 -0.23 -25.20
CA ALA A 20 -2.56 -1.28 -24.36
C ALA A 20 -1.80 -0.63 -23.20
N ASP A 21 -2.23 -0.90 -21.96
CA ASP A 21 -1.46 -0.50 -20.78
C ASP A 21 -0.03 -0.97 -20.96
N ILE A 22 0.85 -0.05 -21.23
CA ILE A 22 2.28 -0.33 -21.43
C ILE A 22 2.95 0.08 -20.12
N LEU A 23 3.50 -0.87 -19.41
CA LEU A 23 4.26 -0.59 -18.20
C LEU A 23 5.71 -0.34 -18.57
N VAL A 24 6.00 0.90 -18.98
CA VAL A 24 7.34 1.32 -19.42
C VAL A 24 7.82 2.48 -18.58
N PRO A 25 9.00 2.39 -17.96
CA PRO A 25 9.59 3.52 -17.24
C PRO A 25 9.80 4.72 -18.16
N PRO A 26 9.57 5.95 -17.68
CA PRO A 26 9.88 7.16 -18.43
C PRO A 26 11.35 7.19 -18.81
N ALA A 27 11.70 7.50 -20.08
CA ALA A 27 13.07 7.49 -20.57
C ALA A 27 14.02 8.44 -19.80
N ALA A 28 13.49 9.53 -19.27
CA ALA A 28 14.25 10.49 -18.47
C ALA A 28 14.48 10.04 -17.02
N LEU A 29 13.82 8.98 -16.57
CA LEU A 29 13.89 8.52 -15.18
C LEU A 29 14.89 7.36 -15.08
N GLN A 30 15.96 7.60 -14.35
CA GLN A 30 17.00 6.58 -14.10
C GLN A 30 16.95 6.14 -12.64
N LEU A 31 17.13 4.85 -12.41
CA LEU A 31 17.28 4.29 -11.07
C LEU A 31 18.61 4.73 -10.46
N LYS A 32 18.56 5.04 -9.18
CA LYS A 32 19.78 5.25 -8.38
C LYS A 32 20.37 3.90 -7.96
N PRO A 33 21.68 3.85 -7.61
CA PRO A 33 22.35 2.57 -7.30
C PRO A 33 21.65 1.74 -6.21
N HIS A 34 21.15 2.40 -5.15
CA HIS A 34 20.43 1.73 -4.07
C HIS A 34 19.08 1.13 -4.54
N GLN A 35 18.40 1.76 -5.49
CA GLN A 35 17.16 1.26 -6.07
C GLN A 35 17.41 0.04 -6.98
N GLU A 36 18.48 0.09 -7.80
CA GLU A 36 18.91 -1.06 -8.59
C GLU A 36 19.20 -2.26 -7.70
N LYS A 37 19.95 -2.04 -6.62
CA LYS A 37 20.29 -3.09 -5.65
C LYS A 37 19.02 -3.65 -5.00
N ALA A 38 18.08 -2.81 -4.56
CA ALA A 38 16.82 -3.24 -3.98
C ALA A 38 16.04 -4.17 -4.91
N ILE A 39 15.93 -3.83 -6.19
CA ILE A 39 15.24 -4.64 -7.20
C ILE A 39 15.96 -5.97 -7.40
N SER A 40 17.30 -5.96 -7.46
CA SER A 40 18.13 -7.17 -7.64
C SER A 40 17.97 -8.13 -6.46
N GLU A 41 18.01 -7.64 -5.22
CA GLU A 41 17.84 -8.45 -4.01
C GLU A 41 16.44 -9.09 -3.96
N TRP A 42 15.40 -8.31 -4.25
CA TRP A 42 14.05 -8.84 -4.32
C TRP A 42 13.89 -9.92 -5.41
N ALA A 43 14.49 -9.72 -6.57
CA ALA A 43 14.46 -10.71 -7.64
C ALA A 43 15.21 -11.99 -7.26
N SER A 44 16.35 -11.87 -6.57
CA SER A 44 17.17 -12.98 -6.05
C SER A 44 16.43 -13.77 -4.96
N ALA A 45 15.54 -13.11 -4.21
CA ALA A 45 14.65 -13.73 -3.23
C ALA A 45 13.43 -14.43 -3.86
N GLY A 46 13.43 -14.63 -5.18
CA GLY A 46 12.34 -15.34 -5.87
C GLY A 46 11.06 -14.51 -6.07
N GLY A 47 11.15 -13.20 -5.99
CA GLY A 47 10.02 -12.30 -6.23
C GLY A 47 9.12 -12.11 -5.00
N LYS A 48 9.65 -12.31 -3.81
CA LYS A 48 8.99 -12.04 -2.54
C LYS A 48 9.96 -11.36 -1.59
N GLY A 49 9.51 -10.33 -0.89
CA GLY A 49 10.34 -9.65 0.09
C GLY A 49 9.84 -8.27 0.48
N ILE A 50 10.35 -7.78 1.58
CA ILE A 50 10.16 -6.43 2.09
C ILE A 50 11.40 -5.62 1.77
N LEU A 51 11.22 -4.43 1.23
CA LEU A 51 12.27 -3.43 1.05
C LEU A 51 12.13 -2.38 2.15
N GLY A 52 13.06 -2.36 3.08
CA GLY A 52 13.21 -1.33 4.10
C GLY A 52 13.97 -0.14 3.52
N MET A 53 13.27 0.90 3.07
CA MET A 53 13.88 2.05 2.40
C MET A 53 13.43 3.35 3.04
N ALA A 54 14.36 4.22 3.39
CA ALA A 54 14.08 5.50 4.05
C ALA A 54 13.04 6.34 3.28
N THR A 55 12.27 7.16 4.00
CA THR A 55 11.38 8.13 3.37
C THR A 55 12.17 9.05 2.43
N GLY A 56 11.64 9.33 1.25
CA GLY A 56 12.34 10.15 0.25
C GLY A 56 13.38 9.40 -0.61
N SER A 57 13.69 8.13 -0.32
CA SER A 57 14.63 7.32 -1.11
C SER A 57 14.05 6.83 -2.45
N GLY A 58 12.75 7.04 -2.68
CA GLY A 58 12.07 6.69 -3.93
C GLY A 58 11.44 5.30 -3.94
N LYS A 59 10.90 4.81 -2.82
CA LYS A 59 10.19 3.52 -2.70
C LYS A 59 9.18 3.28 -3.83
N THR A 60 8.30 4.24 -4.08
CA THR A 60 7.26 4.17 -5.12
C THR A 60 7.85 3.95 -6.50
N ILE A 61 8.89 4.70 -6.84
CA ILE A 61 9.62 4.55 -8.12
C ILE A 61 10.28 3.18 -8.21
N THR A 62 10.94 2.74 -7.15
CA THR A 62 11.55 1.40 -7.07
C THR A 62 10.53 0.30 -7.31
N GLY A 63 9.34 0.39 -6.67
CA GLY A 63 8.25 -0.56 -6.84
C GLY A 63 7.71 -0.61 -8.27
N LEU A 64 7.57 0.54 -8.94
CA LEU A 64 7.10 0.60 -10.32
C LEU A 64 8.14 0.09 -11.33
N PHE A 65 9.43 0.38 -11.15
CA PHE A 65 10.48 -0.22 -11.97
C PHE A 65 10.57 -1.74 -11.78
N LEU A 66 10.43 -2.21 -10.54
CA LEU A 66 10.37 -3.63 -10.25
C LEU A 66 9.18 -4.29 -10.96
N ALA A 67 8.00 -3.69 -10.90
CA ALA A 67 6.81 -4.17 -11.59
C ALA A 67 7.00 -4.21 -13.11
N SER A 68 7.63 -3.18 -13.70
CA SER A 68 7.97 -3.14 -15.13
C SER A 68 8.92 -4.27 -15.52
N ARG A 69 10.02 -4.45 -14.80
CA ARG A 69 10.99 -5.54 -15.07
C ARG A 69 10.36 -6.93 -14.90
N LEU A 70 9.48 -7.08 -13.91
CA LEU A 70 8.74 -8.32 -13.72
C LEU A 70 7.80 -8.60 -14.89
N TYR A 71 7.06 -7.59 -15.36
CA TYR A 71 6.18 -7.72 -16.52
C TYR A 71 6.92 -8.11 -17.78
N ASP A 72 8.04 -7.45 -18.05
CA ASP A 72 8.93 -7.78 -19.18
C ASP A 72 9.47 -9.22 -19.11
N ARG A 73 9.74 -9.71 -17.90
CA ARG A 73 10.24 -11.07 -17.68
C ARG A 73 9.18 -12.14 -17.87
N ILE A 74 7.95 -11.88 -17.42
CA ILE A 74 6.83 -12.81 -17.54
C ILE A 74 6.38 -12.97 -19.00
N LYS A 75 6.47 -11.91 -19.81
CA LYS A 75 6.12 -11.87 -21.25
C LYS A 75 4.71 -12.34 -21.59
N ASP A 76 3.79 -12.35 -20.62
CA ASP A 76 2.40 -12.76 -20.80
C ASP A 76 1.48 -11.73 -20.14
N SER A 77 0.81 -12.11 -19.10
CA SER A 77 -0.17 -11.27 -18.41
C SER A 77 0.20 -11.10 -16.94
N LEU A 78 0.02 -9.90 -16.41
CA LEU A 78 0.29 -9.60 -15.02
C LEU A 78 -0.83 -8.74 -14.40
N CYS A 79 -1.35 -9.16 -13.26
CA CYS A 79 -2.18 -8.32 -12.42
C CYS A 79 -1.30 -7.66 -11.35
N ILE A 80 -1.37 -6.34 -11.23
CA ILE A 80 -0.66 -5.56 -10.20
C ILE A 80 -1.69 -4.98 -9.25
N ILE A 81 -1.60 -5.32 -7.97
CA ILE A 81 -2.43 -4.76 -6.91
C ILE A 81 -1.55 -3.91 -6.01
N ILE A 82 -1.80 -2.62 -5.98
CA ILE A 82 -1.12 -1.66 -5.11
C ILE A 82 -2.04 -1.40 -3.92
N VAL A 83 -1.55 -1.65 -2.72
CA VAL A 83 -2.28 -1.42 -1.47
C VAL A 83 -1.57 -0.32 -0.69
N ALA A 84 -2.30 0.73 -0.35
CA ALA A 84 -1.80 1.83 0.46
C ALA A 84 -2.67 2.01 1.72
N PRO A 85 -2.12 2.52 2.83
CA PRO A 85 -2.90 2.66 4.07
C PRO A 85 -4.02 3.70 3.95
N TYR A 86 -3.83 4.75 3.16
CA TYR A 86 -4.76 5.88 3.07
C TYR A 86 -5.12 6.24 1.63
N ILE A 87 -6.30 6.85 1.44
CA ILE A 87 -6.86 7.21 0.14
C ILE A 87 -5.91 8.15 -0.64
N HIS A 88 -5.37 9.17 0.01
CA HIS A 88 -4.46 10.11 -0.65
C HIS A 88 -3.17 9.43 -1.18
N LEU A 89 -2.70 8.38 -0.51
CA LEU A 89 -1.57 7.58 -1.00
C LEU A 89 -1.97 6.71 -2.19
N VAL A 90 -3.21 6.18 -2.23
CA VAL A 90 -3.75 5.51 -3.42
C VAL A 90 -3.72 6.46 -4.62
N ASP A 91 -4.18 7.71 -4.43
CA ASP A 91 -4.19 8.70 -5.50
C ASP A 91 -2.77 9.14 -5.90
N GLN A 92 -1.84 9.23 -4.95
CA GLN A 92 -0.42 9.45 -5.22
C GLN A 92 0.20 8.32 -6.06
N TRP A 93 -0.04 7.05 -5.69
CA TRP A 93 0.41 5.90 -6.45
C TRP A 93 -0.12 5.92 -7.87
N ARG A 94 -1.41 6.21 -8.07
CA ARG A 94 -2.01 6.35 -9.40
C ARG A 94 -1.34 7.43 -10.23
N GLY A 95 -1.13 8.61 -9.66
CA GLY A 95 -0.45 9.72 -10.34
C GLY A 95 0.98 9.41 -10.76
N VAL A 96 1.74 8.65 -9.94
CA VAL A 96 3.09 8.21 -10.31
C VAL A 96 3.03 7.07 -11.34
N SER A 97 2.11 6.13 -11.20
CA SER A 97 1.91 5.01 -12.12
C SER A 97 1.57 5.48 -13.54
N ALA A 98 0.79 6.55 -13.67
CA ALA A 98 0.45 7.14 -14.97
C ALA A 98 1.69 7.56 -15.78
N LYS A 99 2.77 7.98 -15.12
CA LYS A 99 4.05 8.29 -15.78
C LYS A 99 4.73 7.05 -16.37
N PHE A 100 4.38 5.87 -15.91
CA PHE A 100 4.84 4.57 -16.43
C PHE A 100 3.86 3.98 -17.45
N GLY A 101 2.82 4.71 -17.86
CA GLY A 101 1.76 4.23 -18.73
C GLY A 101 0.75 3.30 -18.06
N LEU A 102 0.76 3.20 -16.73
CA LEU A 102 -0.11 2.35 -15.94
C LEU A 102 -1.24 3.17 -15.31
N ASN A 103 -2.50 2.81 -15.58
CA ASN A 103 -3.67 3.49 -15.04
C ASN A 103 -4.45 2.58 -14.07
N PRO A 104 -4.03 2.47 -12.80
CA PRO A 104 -4.67 1.57 -11.85
C PRO A 104 -6.12 1.95 -11.60
N ILE A 105 -7.01 0.95 -11.61
CA ILE A 105 -8.40 1.10 -11.19
C ILE A 105 -8.40 1.51 -9.73
N ARG A 106 -9.05 2.63 -9.43
CA ARG A 106 -9.14 3.17 -8.07
C ARG A 106 -10.23 2.45 -7.28
N CYS A 107 -9.85 1.49 -6.46
CA CYS A 107 -10.76 0.79 -5.56
C CYS A 107 -10.66 1.37 -4.14
N ALA A 108 -11.34 2.50 -3.94
CA ALA A 108 -11.42 3.18 -2.64
C ALA A 108 -12.81 3.82 -2.47
N GLU A 109 -13.17 4.13 -1.23
CA GLU A 109 -14.49 4.66 -0.86
C GLU A 109 -15.65 3.68 -1.12
N GLY A 110 -16.77 4.13 -1.68
CA GLY A 110 -17.97 3.29 -1.87
C GLY A 110 -17.80 2.20 -2.94
N TYR A 111 -18.33 1.01 -2.66
CA TYR A 111 -18.37 -0.14 -3.55
C TYR A 111 -18.88 0.17 -4.97
N SER A 112 -19.94 0.97 -5.09
CA SER A 112 -20.54 1.34 -6.38
C SER A 112 -19.61 2.12 -7.31
N LYS A 113 -18.54 2.73 -6.78
CA LYS A 113 -17.63 3.55 -7.56
C LYS A 113 -16.63 2.74 -8.40
N TRP A 114 -16.36 1.50 -8.04
CA TRP A 114 -15.27 0.73 -8.65
C TRP A 114 -15.64 -0.70 -9.06
N TYR A 115 -16.74 -1.24 -8.54
CA TYR A 115 -17.04 -2.68 -8.70
C TYR A 115 -17.27 -3.09 -10.15
N GLU A 116 -18.11 -2.37 -10.89
CA GLU A 116 -18.42 -2.72 -12.27
C GLU A 116 -17.19 -2.62 -13.17
N GLU A 117 -16.39 -1.56 -12.97
CA GLU A 117 -15.14 -1.37 -13.70
C GLU A 117 -14.13 -2.49 -13.40
N LEU A 118 -13.93 -2.81 -12.14
CA LEU A 118 -13.04 -3.88 -11.74
C LEU A 118 -13.50 -5.24 -12.27
N ASN A 119 -14.80 -5.52 -12.17
CA ASN A 119 -15.37 -6.78 -12.59
C ASN A 119 -15.23 -6.99 -14.11
N SER A 120 -15.56 -5.99 -14.92
CA SER A 120 -15.40 -6.04 -16.38
C SER A 120 -13.91 -6.17 -16.80
N SER A 121 -13.02 -5.46 -16.10
CA SER A 121 -11.57 -5.53 -16.35
C SER A 121 -10.98 -6.90 -15.98
N ILE A 122 -11.45 -7.53 -14.90
CA ILE A 122 -11.05 -8.91 -14.56
C ILE A 122 -11.51 -9.91 -15.63
N TYR A 123 -12.71 -9.73 -16.16
CA TYR A 123 -13.19 -10.59 -17.25
C TYR A 123 -12.30 -10.44 -18.50
N ALA A 124 -12.02 -9.21 -18.93
CA ALA A 124 -11.14 -8.93 -20.07
C ALA A 124 -9.70 -9.45 -19.84
N PHE A 125 -9.19 -9.35 -18.62
CA PHE A 125 -7.88 -9.86 -18.24
C PHE A 125 -7.82 -11.40 -18.30
N ASN A 126 -8.80 -12.07 -17.71
CA ASN A 126 -8.86 -13.53 -17.70
C ASN A 126 -9.04 -14.13 -19.12
N SER A 127 -9.80 -13.45 -20.00
CA SER A 127 -9.98 -13.85 -21.41
C SER A 127 -8.74 -13.60 -22.27
N GLY A 128 -7.80 -12.77 -21.80
CA GLY A 128 -6.60 -12.38 -22.55
C GLY A 128 -6.80 -11.17 -23.46
N SER A 129 -7.96 -10.52 -23.42
CA SER A 129 -8.23 -9.27 -24.17
C SER A 129 -7.34 -8.12 -23.71
N ILE A 130 -6.99 -8.10 -22.42
CA ILE A 130 -5.93 -7.24 -21.86
C ILE A 130 -4.86 -8.09 -21.18
N LYS A 131 -3.61 -7.68 -21.29
CA LYS A 131 -2.47 -8.40 -20.69
C LYS A 131 -2.02 -7.82 -19.36
N LEU A 132 -2.37 -6.59 -19.08
CA LEU A 132 -2.01 -5.90 -17.85
C LEU A 132 -3.28 -5.41 -17.15
N LEU A 133 -3.46 -5.82 -15.90
CA LEU A 133 -4.53 -5.33 -15.02
C LEU A 133 -3.88 -4.65 -13.84
N SER A 134 -4.20 -3.39 -13.59
CA SER A 134 -3.67 -2.66 -12.45
C SER A 134 -4.78 -2.13 -11.55
N ILE A 135 -4.60 -2.27 -10.24
CA ILE A 135 -5.57 -1.92 -9.21
C ILE A 135 -4.83 -1.16 -8.12
N ALA A 136 -5.39 -0.04 -7.66
CA ALA A 136 -4.90 0.68 -6.49
C ALA A 136 -6.02 0.77 -5.44
N THR A 137 -5.73 0.30 -4.24
CA THR A 137 -6.74 0.14 -3.18
C THR A 137 -6.20 0.52 -1.81
N THR A 138 -7.10 0.75 -0.86
CA THR A 138 -6.73 0.92 0.56
C THR A 138 -6.77 -0.42 1.30
N ALA A 139 -6.07 -0.50 2.45
CA ALA A 139 -6.18 -1.64 3.35
C ALA A 139 -7.63 -1.94 3.77
N ALA A 140 -8.40 -0.88 4.05
CA ALA A 140 -9.81 -1.01 4.41
C ALA A 140 -10.66 -1.63 3.29
N THR A 141 -10.48 -1.19 2.04
CA THR A 141 -11.20 -1.75 0.89
C THR A 141 -10.74 -3.18 0.58
N LEU A 142 -9.42 -3.46 0.71
CA LEU A 142 -8.85 -4.80 0.56
C LEU A 142 -9.56 -5.82 1.44
N GLY A 143 -9.89 -5.45 2.71
CA GLY A 143 -10.61 -6.31 3.66
C GLY A 143 -12.09 -6.51 3.36
N THR A 144 -12.68 -5.81 2.40
CA THR A 144 -14.10 -5.95 2.10
C THR A 144 -14.39 -7.23 1.31
N ARG A 145 -15.50 -7.89 1.64
CA ARG A 145 -15.96 -9.09 0.93
C ARG A 145 -16.08 -8.89 -0.58
N PRO A 146 -16.68 -7.80 -1.11
CA PRO A 146 -16.78 -7.59 -2.55
C PRO A 146 -15.42 -7.52 -3.25
N PHE A 147 -14.42 -6.87 -2.62
CA PHE A 147 -13.07 -6.79 -3.18
C PHE A 147 -12.38 -8.15 -3.18
N GLN A 148 -12.50 -8.90 -2.09
CA GLN A 148 -11.94 -10.25 -1.99
C GLN A 148 -12.54 -11.19 -3.05
N GLU A 149 -13.86 -11.16 -3.26
CA GLU A 149 -14.54 -11.93 -4.30
C GLU A 149 -14.05 -11.56 -5.71
N CYS A 150 -13.77 -10.28 -5.97
CA CYS A 150 -13.16 -9.82 -7.22
C CYS A 150 -11.74 -10.38 -7.38
N VAL A 151 -10.89 -10.22 -6.39
CA VAL A 151 -9.51 -10.70 -6.43
C VAL A 151 -9.46 -12.21 -6.63
N GLN A 152 -10.32 -12.99 -5.97
CA GLN A 152 -10.37 -14.45 -6.12
C GLN A 152 -10.66 -14.91 -7.55
N ARG A 153 -11.34 -14.12 -8.37
CA ARG A 153 -11.64 -14.44 -9.77
C ARG A 153 -10.46 -14.22 -10.74
N ILE A 154 -9.42 -13.51 -10.33
CA ILE A 154 -8.22 -13.32 -11.15
C ILE A 154 -7.50 -14.66 -11.28
N ARG A 155 -7.22 -15.13 -12.50
CA ARG A 155 -6.66 -16.46 -12.79
C ARG A 155 -5.21 -16.44 -13.27
N LYS A 156 -4.65 -15.27 -13.51
CA LYS A 156 -3.31 -15.07 -14.05
C LYS A 156 -2.31 -14.60 -12.99
N PRO A 157 -1.01 -14.57 -13.28
CA PRO A 157 0.01 -14.11 -12.34
C PRO A 157 -0.29 -12.77 -11.71
N MET A 158 0.03 -12.65 -10.41
CA MET A 158 -0.30 -11.48 -9.61
C MET A 158 0.92 -11.01 -8.83
N LEU A 159 1.18 -9.70 -8.90
CA LEU A 159 2.07 -8.96 -8.03
C LEU A 159 1.23 -8.12 -7.06
N ILE A 160 1.47 -8.27 -5.77
CA ILE A 160 0.99 -7.32 -4.77
C ILE A 160 2.12 -6.40 -4.33
N ILE A 161 1.85 -5.11 -4.28
CA ILE A 161 2.73 -4.07 -3.73
C ILE A 161 2.00 -3.46 -2.53
N ALA A 162 2.50 -3.70 -1.33
CA ALA A 162 1.96 -3.09 -0.11
C ALA A 162 2.87 -1.94 0.34
N ASP A 163 2.36 -0.72 0.26
CA ASP A 163 3.07 0.47 0.72
C ASP A 163 2.87 0.68 2.22
N GLU A 164 3.90 1.14 2.90
CA GLU A 164 3.98 1.27 4.35
C GLU A 164 3.51 -0.03 5.05
N VAL A 165 4.15 -1.13 4.69
CA VAL A 165 3.72 -2.50 5.02
C VAL A 165 3.54 -2.74 6.53
N HIS A 166 4.21 -1.97 7.40
CA HIS A 166 4.04 -2.03 8.85
C HIS A 166 2.60 -1.76 9.31
N ASN A 167 1.78 -1.06 8.51
CA ASN A 167 0.36 -0.82 8.81
C ASN A 167 -0.53 -2.05 8.64
N TYR A 168 -0.02 -3.16 8.09
CA TYR A 168 -0.78 -4.39 7.84
C TYR A 168 -0.44 -5.51 8.84
N GLY A 169 0.28 -5.20 9.91
CA GLY A 169 0.81 -6.20 10.85
C GLY A 169 -0.22 -6.83 11.80
N THR A 170 -1.47 -6.35 11.84
CA THR A 170 -2.51 -7.00 12.63
C THR A 170 -3.00 -8.26 11.92
N ASP A 171 -3.38 -9.29 12.69
CA ASP A 171 -3.89 -10.57 12.17
C ASP A 171 -5.05 -10.39 11.20
N LEU A 172 -5.95 -9.46 11.50
CA LEU A 172 -7.09 -9.14 10.65
C LEU A 172 -6.66 -8.58 9.30
N THR A 173 -5.69 -7.66 9.28
CA THR A 173 -5.25 -7.00 8.04
C THR A 173 -4.38 -7.92 7.19
N SER A 174 -3.50 -8.69 7.81
CA SER A 174 -2.62 -9.64 7.11
C SER A 174 -3.40 -10.78 6.46
N SER A 175 -4.50 -11.24 7.08
CA SER A 175 -5.37 -12.29 6.55
C SER A 175 -6.07 -11.91 5.24
N HIS A 176 -6.24 -10.62 4.97
CA HIS A 176 -6.85 -10.13 3.74
C HIS A 176 -5.89 -10.04 2.55
N LEU A 177 -4.59 -10.20 2.77
CA LEU A 177 -3.60 -10.21 1.70
C LEU A 177 -3.80 -11.41 0.77
N PRO A 178 -3.83 -11.24 -0.57
CA PRO A 178 -4.13 -12.31 -1.52
C PRO A 178 -3.11 -13.46 -1.45
N GLN A 179 -3.47 -14.59 -0.84
CA GLN A 179 -2.58 -15.74 -0.67
C GLN A 179 -2.09 -16.32 -1.99
N LYS A 180 -2.88 -16.18 -3.07
CA LYS A 180 -2.52 -16.66 -4.41
C LYS A 180 -1.56 -15.74 -5.17
N ALA A 181 -1.18 -14.57 -4.63
CA ALA A 181 -0.19 -13.72 -5.26
C ALA A 181 1.16 -14.42 -5.29
N GLN A 182 1.68 -14.65 -6.50
CA GLN A 182 2.97 -15.29 -6.73
C GLN A 182 4.13 -14.36 -6.36
N PHE A 183 3.96 -13.07 -6.67
CA PHE A 183 4.95 -12.03 -6.41
C PHE A 183 4.44 -11.08 -5.34
N ARG A 184 5.31 -10.77 -4.36
CA ARG A 184 4.91 -10.03 -3.17
C ARG A 184 5.98 -9.02 -2.80
N LEU A 185 5.64 -7.75 -2.81
CA LEU A 185 6.52 -6.65 -2.48
C LEU A 185 5.95 -5.85 -1.32
N GLY A 186 6.63 -5.85 -0.19
CA GLY A 186 6.39 -4.93 0.92
C GLY A 186 7.34 -3.74 0.83
N LEU A 187 6.84 -2.53 1.04
CA LEU A 187 7.63 -1.30 1.12
C LEU A 187 7.42 -0.66 2.48
N THR A 188 8.49 -0.27 3.15
CA THR A 188 8.41 0.44 4.43
C THR A 188 9.63 1.33 4.63
N ALA A 189 9.46 2.41 5.39
CA ALA A 189 10.58 3.20 5.88
C ALA A 189 11.11 2.69 7.24
N THR A 190 10.24 2.01 7.98
CA THR A 190 10.53 1.44 9.29
C THR A 190 10.19 -0.04 9.28
N TYR A 191 11.21 -0.88 9.39
CA TYR A 191 11.02 -2.31 9.49
C TYR A 191 11.04 -2.75 10.95
N ASP A 192 10.14 -3.65 11.32
CA ASP A 192 10.06 -4.25 12.64
C ASP A 192 10.01 -5.78 12.49
N ASP A 193 10.99 -6.47 13.08
CA ASP A 193 11.09 -7.93 13.06
C ASP A 193 9.91 -8.63 13.76
N ASN A 194 9.20 -7.92 14.64
CA ASN A 194 8.07 -8.46 15.39
C ASN A 194 6.81 -8.68 14.53
N LEU A 195 6.81 -8.24 13.28
CA LEU A 195 5.69 -8.41 12.34
C LEU A 195 5.70 -9.80 11.69
N VAL A 196 5.57 -10.85 12.51
CA VAL A 196 5.69 -12.27 12.10
C VAL A 196 4.83 -12.61 10.89
N ASN A 197 3.53 -12.27 10.93
CA ASN A 197 2.59 -12.59 9.84
C ASN A 197 2.96 -11.93 8.50
N LEU A 198 3.52 -10.73 8.54
CA LEU A 198 3.98 -10.03 7.34
C LEU A 198 5.26 -10.66 6.80
N ASN A 199 6.18 -11.06 7.70
CA ASN A 199 7.39 -11.75 7.31
C ASN A 199 7.09 -13.11 6.66
N GLU A 200 6.13 -13.86 7.18
CA GLU A 200 5.65 -15.10 6.56
C GLU A 200 5.02 -14.85 5.19
N TYR A 201 4.20 -13.81 5.06
CA TYR A 201 3.55 -13.51 3.79
C TYR A 201 4.53 -12.98 2.74
N PHE A 202 5.34 -11.98 3.06
CA PHE A 202 6.25 -11.33 2.11
C PHE A 202 7.59 -12.06 1.96
N GLY A 203 8.00 -12.92 2.89
CA GLY A 203 9.32 -13.60 2.87
C GLY A 203 10.40 -12.85 3.64
N GLY A 204 10.03 -11.89 4.50
CA GLY A 204 10.95 -11.12 5.35
C GLY A 204 11.62 -9.93 4.64
N LEU A 205 12.52 -9.28 5.36
CA LEU A 205 13.33 -8.17 4.86
C LEU A 205 14.42 -8.70 3.91
N VAL A 206 14.40 -8.27 2.66
CA VAL A 206 15.40 -8.69 1.65
C VAL A 206 16.40 -7.59 1.31
N TYR A 207 16.06 -6.35 1.59
CA TYR A 207 16.95 -5.21 1.38
C TYR A 207 16.65 -4.09 2.36
N GLU A 208 17.71 -3.50 2.90
CA GLU A 208 17.62 -2.32 3.76
C GLU A 208 18.46 -1.17 3.20
N TYR A 209 17.86 0.02 3.16
CA TYR A 209 18.49 1.29 2.85
C TYR A 209 17.97 2.34 3.82
N GLY A 210 18.65 2.41 4.97
CA GLY A 210 18.21 3.20 6.10
C GLY A 210 18.46 4.70 5.96
N LEU A 211 18.06 5.45 6.98
CA LEU A 211 18.27 6.89 7.05
C LEU A 211 19.74 7.28 6.97
N ARG A 212 20.63 6.50 7.61
CA ARG A 212 22.08 6.76 7.61
C ARG A 212 22.66 6.63 6.20
N ASP A 213 22.26 5.63 5.45
CA ASP A 213 22.71 5.41 4.07
C ASP A 213 22.22 6.55 3.16
N ALA A 214 20.96 6.92 3.30
CA ALA A 214 20.36 8.00 2.53
C ALA A 214 21.00 9.38 2.79
N LEU A 215 21.42 9.63 4.03
CA LEU A 215 22.18 10.83 4.38
C LEU A 215 23.60 10.78 3.83
N LYS A 216 24.29 9.64 3.94
CA LYS A 216 25.64 9.43 3.42
C LYS A 216 25.70 9.61 1.91
N ASP A 217 24.72 9.08 1.21
CA ASP A 217 24.65 9.15 -0.27
C ASP A 217 24.09 10.49 -0.77
N GLY A 218 23.77 11.44 0.12
CA GLY A 218 23.23 12.75 -0.25
C GLY A 218 21.82 12.70 -0.85
N ILE A 219 21.09 11.61 -0.63
CA ILE A 219 19.69 11.46 -1.07
C ILE A 219 18.77 12.30 -0.17
N LEU A 220 19.08 12.36 1.12
CA LEU A 220 18.41 13.17 2.12
C LEU A 220 19.31 14.30 2.57
N SER A 221 18.73 15.47 2.82
CA SER A 221 19.44 16.59 3.39
C SER A 221 19.79 16.33 4.85
N PRO A 222 20.99 16.67 5.29
CA PRO A 222 21.33 16.63 6.72
C PRO A 222 20.36 17.51 7.53
N TYR A 223 19.95 17.02 8.67
CA TYR A 223 19.13 17.78 9.62
C TYR A 223 19.71 17.68 11.03
N ARG A 224 19.41 18.66 11.83
CA ARG A 224 19.73 18.66 13.27
C ARG A 224 18.44 18.50 14.04
N TYR A 225 18.40 17.50 14.90
CA TYR A 225 17.27 17.27 15.78
C TYR A 225 17.53 17.95 17.13
N TYR A 226 16.64 18.85 17.51
CA TYR A 226 16.67 19.54 18.81
C TYR A 226 15.42 19.09 19.58
N PRO A 227 15.52 18.09 20.47
CA PRO A 227 14.40 17.72 21.31
C PRO A 227 14.13 18.86 22.30
N ILE A 228 12.89 19.31 22.32
CA ILE A 228 12.38 20.23 23.34
C ILE A 228 11.57 19.37 24.29
N THR A 229 12.01 19.27 25.52
CA THR A 229 11.24 18.60 26.58
C THR A 229 10.19 19.59 27.07
N VAL A 230 8.94 19.20 26.97
CA VAL A 230 7.80 19.91 27.58
C VAL A 230 7.35 19.08 28.75
N GLU A 231 7.31 19.68 29.93
CA GLU A 231 6.79 19.05 31.13
C GLU A 231 5.28 19.33 31.21
N MET A 232 4.51 18.31 31.54
CA MET A 232 3.09 18.46 31.82
C MET A 232 2.93 19.20 33.14
N ASP A 233 1.97 20.08 33.23
CA ASP A 233 1.63 20.71 34.51
C ASP A 233 0.90 19.71 35.46
N ASP A 234 0.73 20.09 36.71
CA ASP A 234 0.15 19.20 37.73
C ASP A 234 -1.28 18.77 37.38
N ASP A 235 -2.08 19.63 36.76
CA ASP A 235 -3.45 19.33 36.33
C ASP A 235 -3.47 18.36 35.15
N GLU A 236 -2.55 18.52 34.18
CA GLU A 236 -2.37 17.61 33.03
C GLU A 236 -1.87 16.23 33.49
N ILE A 237 -0.96 16.18 34.48
CA ILE A 237 -0.47 14.93 35.06
C ILE A 237 -1.62 14.19 35.75
N ASP A 238 -2.43 14.89 36.55
CA ASP A 238 -3.56 14.30 37.26
C ASP A 238 -4.61 13.77 36.27
N GLU A 239 -4.91 14.50 35.20
CA GLU A 239 -5.82 14.04 34.16
C GLU A 239 -5.25 12.81 33.42
N TYR A 240 -3.97 12.80 33.08
CA TYR A 240 -3.30 11.66 32.44
C TYR A 240 -3.34 10.40 33.31
N VAL A 241 -3.06 10.53 34.61
CA VAL A 241 -3.12 9.43 35.58
C VAL A 241 -4.56 8.90 35.70
N ASN A 242 -5.54 9.78 35.77
CA ASN A 242 -6.97 9.40 35.84
C ASN A 242 -7.41 8.66 34.58
N LEU A 243 -7.08 9.15 33.38
CA LEU A 243 -7.40 8.51 32.10
C LEU A 243 -6.71 7.14 31.99
N THR A 244 -5.46 7.03 32.50
CA THR A 244 -4.72 5.76 32.52
C THR A 244 -5.37 4.74 33.46
N ALA A 245 -5.80 5.18 34.64
CA ALA A 245 -6.51 4.32 35.60
C ALA A 245 -7.89 3.87 35.07
N MET A 246 -8.61 4.77 34.40
CA MET A 246 -9.88 4.42 33.75
C MET A 246 -9.66 3.37 32.64
N LEU A 247 -8.64 3.55 31.81
CA LEU A 247 -8.30 2.59 30.76
C LEU A 247 -7.95 1.21 31.34
N ALA A 248 -7.14 1.17 32.39
CA ALA A 248 -6.74 -0.07 33.06
C ALA A 248 -7.97 -0.82 33.64
N ARG A 249 -8.93 -0.11 34.24
CA ARG A 249 -10.18 -0.70 34.73
C ARG A 249 -11.04 -1.25 33.58
N TYR A 250 -11.12 -0.53 32.47
CA TYR A 250 -11.85 -1.01 31.30
C TYR A 250 -11.21 -2.27 30.71
N LEU A 251 -9.89 -2.30 30.56
CA LEU A 251 -9.16 -3.45 30.02
C LEU A 251 -9.23 -4.67 30.95
N SER A 252 -9.22 -4.47 32.29
CA SER A 252 -9.34 -5.58 33.24
C SER A 252 -10.75 -6.15 33.40
N SER A 253 -11.76 -5.48 32.88
CA SER A 253 -13.18 -5.92 32.94
C SER A 253 -13.68 -6.58 31.64
N MET A 254 -12.82 -6.81 30.66
CA MET A 254 -13.18 -7.34 29.35
C MET A 254 -12.74 -8.78 29.16
N ASP A 255 -13.67 -9.61 28.64
CA ASP A 255 -13.36 -10.83 27.92
C ASP A 255 -12.83 -10.50 26.50
N ASP A 256 -11.91 -11.29 25.98
CA ASP A 256 -10.89 -11.04 24.95
C ASP A 256 -11.32 -10.47 23.57
N ASP A 257 -12.58 -10.17 23.27
CA ASP A 257 -12.99 -9.94 21.87
C ASP A 257 -13.58 -8.57 21.48
N ASN A 258 -13.67 -7.59 22.38
CA ASN A 258 -14.27 -6.30 21.98
C ASN A 258 -13.64 -5.09 22.70
N VAL A 259 -12.68 -4.43 22.03
CA VAL A 259 -12.27 -3.06 22.44
C VAL A 259 -13.44 -2.12 22.21
N ASN A 260 -14.22 -1.88 23.28
CA ASN A 260 -15.39 -1.04 23.32
C ASN A 260 -15.04 0.40 22.88
N ASP A 261 -15.98 1.08 22.22
CA ASP A 261 -15.85 2.49 21.82
C ASP A 261 -15.46 3.43 22.97
N SER A 262 -15.76 3.05 24.21
CA SER A 262 -15.35 3.77 25.43
C SER A 262 -13.85 3.73 25.66
N ALA A 263 -13.19 2.57 25.49
CA ALA A 263 -11.73 2.45 25.61
C ALA A 263 -11.00 3.23 24.52
N LYS A 264 -11.53 3.22 23.30
CA LYS A 264 -10.99 4.04 22.18
C LYS A 264 -11.10 5.54 22.47
N ARG A 265 -12.19 6.00 23.07
CA ARG A 265 -12.36 7.40 23.47
C ARG A 265 -11.36 7.81 24.54
N ILE A 266 -11.13 6.97 25.55
CA ILE A 266 -10.13 7.24 26.60
C ILE A 266 -8.72 7.31 26.01
N LEU A 267 -8.37 6.39 25.10
CA LEU A 267 -7.08 6.41 24.39
C LEU A 267 -6.90 7.70 23.58
N LEU A 268 -7.95 8.16 22.89
CA LEU A 268 -7.92 9.42 22.12
C LEU A 268 -7.79 10.64 23.03
N MET A 269 -8.48 10.68 24.19
CA MET A 269 -8.34 11.77 25.16
C MET A 269 -6.91 11.82 25.70
N ARG A 270 -6.35 10.67 26.10
CA ARG A 270 -4.96 10.56 26.58
C ARG A 270 -3.94 11.00 25.51
N ALA A 271 -4.15 10.60 24.25
CA ALA A 271 -3.28 11.01 23.16
C ALA A 271 -3.35 12.53 22.87
N ARG A 272 -4.53 13.13 23.01
CA ARG A 272 -4.72 14.59 22.86
C ARG A 272 -3.98 15.37 23.95
N LEU A 273 -4.05 14.89 25.20
CA LEU A 273 -3.37 15.52 26.32
C LEU A 273 -1.84 15.55 26.16
N ILE A 274 -1.26 14.54 25.51
CA ILE A 274 0.18 14.48 25.20
C ILE A 274 0.53 15.38 24.00
N ALA A 275 -0.44 15.68 23.14
CA ALA A 275 -0.24 16.42 21.88
C ALA A 275 -0.61 17.92 22.00
N SER A 276 -1.18 18.37 23.15
CA SER A 276 -1.47 19.78 23.44
C SER A 276 -0.24 20.52 23.92
#